data_3388803c5047ade9cc880c29da8e73ea
#
_entry.id   3388803c5047ade9cc880c29da8e73ea
#
_cell.length_a   1.000
_cell.length_b   1.000
_cell.length_c   1.000
_cell.angle_alpha   90.00
_cell.angle_beta   90.00
_cell.angle_gamma   90.00
#
_symmetry.space_group_name_H-M   'P 1'
#
loop_
_entity.id
_entity.type
_entity.pdbx_description
1 polymer ?
#
loop_
_entity_poly.entity_id
_entity_poly.type
_entity_poly.pdbx_seq_one_letter_code
_entity_poly.pdbx_strand_id
1 'polypeptide(L)'
;MRRQYPFQLFEPKWQEFWHNGETFRSWNPGESVPTGHPFRERHQSAVPENIPKYYILDMFPYPSGAGLHVGHPEGYTATDILARYKRMQGFNVLHPMGWDAFGLPAEQYAIKTGQHPRITTEANVANFKRQIQSLGFSYDWTREVDTTDPKYFQWTQWIFLQLYNSWFNPETSKAEPIETLDYPSDISTEEQKRSWLDSHRLAYVSEAPVNWCPELGTVLANEEVKDGLSEVGGFPVVRKPMRQWMLRITAYSQRLLDDLDAIEWSDSLKEMQRNWIGRSEGAEVTFKVKDSDTEINVFTTRPDTLFGATYMVVSPESDLIDKIVKDENLLEVQAYQAESSKKSDLERTDLAKEKSGVFTGAYALNPVNGRLLPVWTADYVLAGYGTGAIMAVPAHDLRDLEFAEKFKLPIEVVVQAPKGEESLGFSGEGFAINSDLSLIHISEPTRPERISYAVFCLK
;
A
#
# COMPACT_ATOMS: atom_id res chain seq x y z
N MET A 1 33.90 21.92 -40.23
CA MET A 1 33.51 20.69 -39.47
C MET A 1 33.65 20.96 -37.97
N ARG A 2 32.59 20.85 -37.19
CA ARG A 2 32.72 20.86 -35.73
C ARG A 2 33.52 19.62 -35.36
N ARG A 3 34.68 19.77 -34.72
CA ARG A 3 35.42 18.62 -34.19
C ARG A 3 34.55 17.92 -33.17
N GLN A 4 34.23 16.66 -33.41
CA GLN A 4 33.51 15.83 -32.44
C GLN A 4 34.39 15.66 -31.21
N TYR A 5 33.82 15.87 -30.01
CA TYR A 5 34.55 15.69 -28.76
C TYR A 5 35.01 14.23 -28.65
N PRO A 6 36.30 13.97 -28.44
CA PRO A 6 36.84 12.60 -28.47
C PRO A 6 36.61 11.86 -27.17
N PHE A 7 35.35 11.67 -26.77
CA PHE A 7 34.95 11.05 -25.52
C PHE A 7 35.60 9.66 -25.31
N GLN A 8 35.78 8.90 -26.37
CA GLN A 8 36.41 7.57 -26.31
C GLN A 8 37.85 7.59 -25.78
N LEU A 9 38.55 8.73 -25.80
CA LEU A 9 39.90 8.89 -25.29
C LEU A 9 39.90 9.38 -23.84
N PHE A 10 38.92 10.17 -23.44
CA PHE A 10 38.90 10.80 -22.13
C PHE A 10 38.12 10.01 -21.10
N GLU A 11 36.99 9.44 -21.46
CA GLU A 11 36.11 8.74 -20.49
C GLU A 11 36.80 7.52 -19.88
N PRO A 12 37.37 6.58 -20.63
CA PRO A 12 38.05 5.42 -20.04
C PRO A 12 39.19 5.81 -19.10
N LYS A 13 39.97 6.85 -19.49
CA LYS A 13 41.07 7.35 -18.66
C LYS A 13 40.61 7.84 -17.31
N TRP A 14 39.50 8.60 -17.26
CA TRP A 14 39.00 9.14 -16.00
C TRP A 14 38.28 8.07 -15.19
N GLN A 15 37.55 7.15 -15.81
CA GLN A 15 36.93 6.02 -15.16
C GLN A 15 38.00 5.13 -14.44
N GLU A 16 39.09 4.83 -15.12
CA GLU A 16 40.21 4.10 -14.56
C GLU A 16 40.86 4.86 -13.39
N PHE A 17 41.07 6.18 -13.55
CA PHE A 17 41.62 7.03 -12.50
C PHE A 17 40.74 7.03 -11.25
N TRP A 18 39.44 7.20 -11.41
CA TRP A 18 38.49 7.18 -10.28
C TRP A 18 38.40 5.82 -9.63
N HIS A 19 38.43 4.75 -10.41
CA HIS A 19 38.39 3.39 -9.88
C HIS A 19 39.63 3.07 -9.07
N ASN A 20 40.82 3.27 -9.63
CA ASN A 20 42.10 2.95 -8.98
C ASN A 20 42.38 3.83 -7.75
N GLY A 21 41.91 5.07 -7.78
CA GLY A 21 42.08 6.02 -6.67
C GLY A 21 40.98 5.95 -5.62
N GLU A 22 39.94 5.10 -5.78
CA GLU A 22 38.75 5.09 -4.92
C GLU A 22 38.24 6.52 -4.67
N THR A 23 38.22 7.36 -5.72
CA THR A 23 38.00 8.81 -5.61
C THR A 23 36.71 9.18 -4.91
N PHE A 24 35.69 8.35 -5.03
CA PHE A 24 34.35 8.60 -4.49
C PHE A 24 34.04 7.83 -3.20
N ARG A 25 35.05 7.17 -2.62
CA ARG A 25 34.90 6.42 -1.38
C ARG A 25 34.54 7.34 -0.22
N SER A 26 33.51 6.97 0.53
CA SER A 26 33.19 7.52 1.84
C SER A 26 34.00 6.82 2.94
N TRP A 27 34.17 7.48 4.09
CA TRP A 27 34.90 6.91 5.23
C TRP A 27 34.07 6.90 6.50
N ASN A 28 34.33 5.92 7.34
CA ASN A 28 33.72 5.79 8.65
C ASN A 28 34.43 6.64 9.71
N PRO A 29 33.79 6.88 10.88
CA PRO A 29 34.47 7.44 12.04
C PRO A 29 35.73 6.63 12.38
N GLY A 30 36.86 7.34 12.63
CA GLY A 30 38.15 6.73 12.91
C GLY A 30 39.00 6.32 11.68
N GLU A 31 38.45 6.38 10.48
CA GLU A 31 39.18 6.17 9.24
C GLU A 31 39.80 7.48 8.71
N SER A 32 40.91 7.39 8.02
CA SER A 32 41.51 8.54 7.34
C SER A 32 40.77 8.87 6.06
N VAL A 33 40.77 10.15 5.68
CA VAL A 33 40.24 10.57 4.36
C VAL A 33 40.99 9.84 3.24
N PRO A 34 40.29 9.19 2.30
CA PRO A 34 40.94 8.45 1.21
C PRO A 34 41.92 9.31 0.41
N THR A 35 43.01 8.71 -0.04
CA THR A 35 44.08 9.43 -0.75
C THR A 35 43.61 10.07 -2.04
N GLY A 36 42.68 9.44 -2.75
CA GLY A 36 42.10 9.96 -3.98
C GLY A 36 40.93 10.95 -3.78
N HIS A 37 40.56 11.24 -2.51
CA HIS A 37 39.43 12.12 -2.27
C HIS A 37 39.73 13.56 -2.72
N PRO A 38 38.85 14.24 -3.46
CA PRO A 38 39.11 15.56 -4.04
C PRO A 38 39.46 16.65 -3.02
N PHE A 39 39.09 16.47 -1.78
CA PHE A 39 39.27 17.44 -0.69
C PHE A 39 40.34 17.10 0.33
N ARG A 40 41.11 16.03 0.11
CA ARG A 40 42.15 15.67 1.04
C ARG A 40 43.11 16.84 1.30
N GLU A 41 43.46 17.60 0.27
CA GLU A 41 44.32 18.77 0.42
C GLU A 41 43.66 19.91 1.20
N ARG A 42 42.34 20.11 1.02
CA ARG A 42 41.58 21.15 1.74
C ARG A 42 41.36 20.81 3.21
N HIS A 43 41.38 19.54 3.55
CA HIS A 43 41.04 19.03 4.89
C HIS A 43 42.28 18.46 5.61
N GLN A 44 43.52 18.76 5.19
CA GLN A 44 44.74 18.27 5.79
C GLN A 44 44.86 18.50 7.30
N SER A 45 44.22 19.57 7.81
CA SER A 45 44.17 19.92 9.22
C SER A 45 42.86 19.57 9.91
N ALA A 46 41.83 19.11 9.16
CA ALA A 46 40.53 18.79 9.74
C ALA A 46 40.55 17.38 10.31
N VAL A 47 39.95 17.23 11.48
CA VAL A 47 39.65 15.94 12.05
C VAL A 47 38.58 15.27 11.20
N PRO A 48 38.80 14.07 10.64
CA PRO A 48 37.86 13.43 9.69
C PRO A 48 36.43 13.31 10.22
N GLU A 49 36.24 13.16 11.53
CA GLU A 49 34.95 13.07 12.21
C GLU A 49 34.16 14.39 12.17
N ASN A 50 34.83 15.53 12.04
CA ASN A 50 34.20 16.86 12.00
C ASN A 50 33.77 17.26 10.59
N ILE A 51 34.11 16.47 9.57
CA ILE A 51 33.65 16.71 8.20
C ILE A 51 32.17 16.35 8.11
N PRO A 52 31.30 17.29 7.63
CA PRO A 52 29.88 17.03 7.55
C PRO A 52 29.59 15.87 6.60
N LYS A 53 28.67 15.00 6.99
CA LYS A 53 28.26 13.83 6.23
C LYS A 53 27.06 14.17 5.37
N TYR A 54 26.99 13.56 4.20
CA TYR A 54 25.82 13.63 3.34
C TYR A 54 25.52 12.24 2.76
N TYR A 55 24.28 11.80 2.88
CA TYR A 55 23.82 10.50 2.41
C TYR A 55 22.86 10.68 1.25
N ILE A 56 23.18 10.08 0.12
CA ILE A 56 22.37 10.07 -1.09
C ILE A 56 22.04 8.64 -1.46
N LEU A 57 20.78 8.36 -1.67
CA LEU A 57 20.29 7.05 -2.10
C LEU A 57 19.62 7.16 -3.45
N ASP A 58 19.97 6.22 -4.32
CA ASP A 58 19.21 5.90 -5.51
C ASP A 58 18.30 4.69 -5.26
N MET A 59 17.25 4.58 -6.05
CA MET A 59 16.57 3.31 -6.21
C MET A 59 17.48 2.40 -7.02
N PHE A 60 18.15 1.46 -6.37
CA PHE A 60 19.06 0.53 -7.02
C PHE A 60 18.31 -0.42 -7.96
N PRO A 61 18.94 -0.81 -9.10
CA PRO A 61 18.21 -1.49 -10.16
C PRO A 61 17.87 -2.93 -9.80
N TYR A 62 16.78 -3.39 -10.39
CA TYR A 62 16.41 -4.79 -10.45
C TYR A 62 17.10 -5.44 -11.68
N PRO A 63 18.04 -6.36 -11.50
CA PRO A 63 18.84 -6.91 -12.62
C PRO A 63 18.07 -7.99 -13.40
N SER A 64 16.86 -7.67 -13.86
CA SER A 64 15.93 -8.60 -14.50
C SER A 64 16.10 -8.75 -16.00
N GLY A 65 16.94 -7.94 -16.62
CA GLY A 65 17.11 -7.93 -18.06
C GLY A 65 18.56 -7.89 -18.51
N ALA A 66 18.77 -7.77 -19.82
CA ALA A 66 20.10 -7.75 -20.43
C ALA A 66 20.90 -6.46 -20.17
N GLY A 67 20.33 -5.48 -19.47
CA GLY A 67 21.00 -4.21 -19.16
C GLY A 67 20.04 -3.09 -18.76
N LEU A 68 20.60 -1.90 -18.55
CA LEU A 68 19.88 -0.70 -18.16
C LEU A 68 18.94 -0.24 -19.28
N HIS A 69 17.76 0.25 -18.92
CA HIS A 69 16.91 1.06 -19.79
C HIS A 69 17.11 2.56 -19.49
N VAL A 70 16.58 3.43 -20.36
CA VAL A 70 16.82 4.89 -20.30
C VAL A 70 16.38 5.53 -18.96
N GLY A 71 15.35 5.00 -18.32
CA GLY A 71 14.87 5.51 -17.03
C GLY A 71 15.88 5.38 -15.87
N HIS A 72 16.76 4.38 -15.90
CA HIS A 72 17.78 4.23 -14.86
C HIS A 72 18.76 5.44 -14.83
N PRO A 73 19.43 5.81 -15.95
CA PRO A 73 20.34 6.95 -15.96
C PRO A 73 19.68 8.29 -15.65
N GLU A 74 18.39 8.45 -15.84
CA GLU A 74 17.66 9.69 -15.55
C GLU A 74 17.76 10.02 -14.04
N GLY A 75 17.33 9.12 -13.16
CA GLY A 75 17.45 9.30 -11.72
C GLY A 75 18.90 9.36 -11.24
N TYR A 76 19.74 8.45 -11.74
CA TYR A 76 21.16 8.37 -11.34
C TYR A 76 21.96 9.61 -11.71
N THR A 77 21.61 10.29 -12.82
CA THR A 77 22.24 11.55 -13.19
C THR A 77 21.91 12.65 -12.18
N ALA A 78 20.68 12.75 -11.74
CA ALA A 78 20.26 13.76 -10.77
C ALA A 78 20.99 13.61 -9.43
N THR A 79 21.05 12.39 -8.90
CA THR A 79 21.74 12.09 -7.64
C THR A 79 23.27 12.23 -7.78
N ASP A 80 23.84 11.87 -8.91
CA ASP A 80 25.27 12.06 -9.19
C ASP A 80 25.67 13.55 -9.22
N ILE A 81 24.86 14.40 -9.84
CA ILE A 81 25.08 15.86 -9.82
C ILE A 81 25.10 16.35 -8.38
N LEU A 82 24.12 15.96 -7.58
CA LEU A 82 24.05 16.36 -6.18
C LEU A 82 25.22 15.79 -5.35
N ALA A 83 25.59 14.52 -5.57
CA ALA A 83 26.71 13.89 -4.90
C ALA A 83 28.03 14.63 -5.16
N ARG A 84 28.31 14.96 -6.43
CA ARG A 84 29.49 15.75 -6.83
C ARG A 84 29.46 17.16 -6.23
N TYR A 85 28.31 17.83 -6.29
CA TYR A 85 28.14 19.15 -5.71
C TYR A 85 28.42 19.15 -4.20
N LYS A 86 27.88 18.20 -3.46
CA LYS A 86 28.15 18.07 -2.03
C LYS A 86 29.62 17.75 -1.73
N ARG A 87 30.26 16.88 -2.51
CA ARG A 87 31.71 16.65 -2.39
C ARG A 87 32.50 17.93 -2.64
N MET A 88 32.12 18.73 -3.63
CA MET A 88 32.74 20.03 -3.92
C MET A 88 32.58 21.02 -2.76
N GLN A 89 31.53 20.89 -1.96
CA GLN A 89 31.32 21.68 -0.74
C GLN A 89 32.11 21.16 0.48
N GLY A 90 32.77 19.99 0.35
CA GLY A 90 33.59 19.42 1.43
C GLY A 90 32.88 18.38 2.29
N PHE A 91 31.75 17.85 1.85
CA PHE A 91 31.08 16.77 2.58
C PHE A 91 31.75 15.41 2.35
N ASN A 92 31.70 14.57 3.38
CA ASN A 92 31.88 13.12 3.23
C ASN A 92 30.56 12.54 2.70
N VAL A 93 30.51 12.23 1.41
CA VAL A 93 29.30 11.79 0.74
C VAL A 93 29.27 10.28 0.61
N LEU A 94 28.28 9.65 1.25
CA LEU A 94 27.94 8.26 1.02
C LEU A 94 26.91 8.17 -0.11
N HIS A 95 27.33 7.65 -1.26
CA HIS A 95 26.51 7.43 -2.46
C HIS A 95 26.69 5.97 -2.90
N PRO A 96 25.99 5.02 -2.25
CA PRO A 96 26.12 3.60 -2.54
C PRO A 96 25.35 3.19 -3.78
N MET A 97 25.67 2.01 -4.32
CA MET A 97 24.91 1.31 -5.35
C MET A 97 24.71 -0.14 -4.92
N GLY A 98 23.71 -0.79 -5.50
CA GLY A 98 23.41 -2.18 -5.18
C GLY A 98 22.49 -2.83 -6.21
N TRP A 99 22.04 -4.05 -5.86
CA TRP A 99 21.25 -4.90 -6.73
C TRP A 99 20.07 -5.45 -5.95
N ASP A 100 18.86 -5.14 -6.42
CA ASP A 100 17.64 -5.82 -5.97
C ASP A 100 17.53 -7.15 -6.72
N ALA A 101 18.26 -8.14 -6.22
CA ALA A 101 18.61 -9.31 -7.00
C ALA A 101 17.68 -10.53 -6.81
N PHE A 102 16.76 -10.49 -5.84
CA PHE A 102 15.66 -11.45 -5.77
C PHE A 102 14.56 -11.08 -6.75
N GLY A 103 13.89 -12.09 -7.35
CA GLY A 103 12.71 -11.78 -8.12
C GLY A 103 12.21 -12.83 -9.08
N LEU A 104 10.93 -12.73 -9.39
CA LEU A 104 10.17 -13.64 -10.24
C LEU A 104 10.79 -13.82 -11.65
N PRO A 105 11.29 -12.80 -12.37
CA PRO A 105 11.88 -13.01 -13.68
C PRO A 105 13.09 -13.96 -13.69
N ALA A 106 13.96 -13.86 -12.67
CA ALA A 106 15.10 -14.77 -12.54
C ALA A 106 14.64 -16.22 -12.24
N GLU A 107 13.63 -16.36 -11.40
CA GLU A 107 13.04 -17.67 -11.05
C GLU A 107 12.34 -18.31 -12.26
N GLN A 108 11.53 -17.54 -13.00
CA GLN A 108 10.86 -18.01 -14.22
C GLN A 108 11.87 -18.39 -15.31
N TYR A 109 12.94 -17.63 -15.46
CA TYR A 109 14.02 -17.99 -16.37
C TYR A 109 14.71 -19.28 -15.96
N ALA A 110 14.92 -19.49 -14.67
CA ALA A 110 15.49 -20.71 -14.13
C ALA A 110 14.60 -21.95 -14.40
N ILE A 111 13.29 -21.82 -14.18
CA ILE A 111 12.31 -22.89 -14.49
C ILE A 111 12.35 -23.22 -15.99
N LYS A 112 12.34 -22.19 -16.85
CA LYS A 112 12.31 -22.36 -18.31
C LYS A 112 13.61 -22.98 -18.88
N THR A 113 14.76 -22.67 -18.28
CA THR A 113 16.08 -23.06 -18.82
C THR A 113 16.74 -24.20 -18.05
N GLY A 114 16.26 -24.53 -16.86
CA GLY A 114 16.89 -25.48 -15.94
C GLY A 114 18.18 -24.96 -15.30
N GLN A 115 18.48 -23.66 -15.41
CA GLN A 115 19.64 -23.03 -14.76
C GLN A 115 19.29 -22.49 -13.38
N HIS A 116 20.23 -22.57 -12.46
CA HIS A 116 20.03 -21.95 -11.13
C HIS A 116 19.93 -20.42 -11.25
N PRO A 117 18.96 -19.76 -10.58
CA PRO A 117 18.72 -18.30 -10.70
C PRO A 117 19.97 -17.45 -10.48
N ARG A 118 20.83 -17.84 -9.54
CA ARG A 118 22.10 -17.15 -9.22
C ARG A 118 22.98 -16.91 -10.46
N ILE A 119 23.10 -17.89 -11.33
CA ILE A 119 23.97 -17.81 -12.53
C ILE A 119 23.55 -16.63 -13.42
N THR A 120 22.27 -16.54 -13.69
CA THR A 120 21.69 -15.47 -14.52
C THR A 120 21.78 -14.13 -13.79
N THR A 121 21.46 -14.10 -12.51
CA THR A 121 21.50 -12.88 -11.70
C THR A 121 22.91 -12.30 -11.63
N GLU A 122 23.92 -13.09 -11.32
CA GLU A 122 25.33 -12.67 -11.28
C GLU A 122 25.82 -12.13 -12.64
N ALA A 123 25.43 -12.78 -13.75
CA ALA A 123 25.75 -12.30 -15.09
C ALA A 123 25.09 -10.94 -15.39
N ASN A 124 23.84 -10.78 -15.03
CA ASN A 124 23.10 -9.53 -15.19
C ASN A 124 23.71 -8.40 -14.32
N VAL A 125 23.98 -8.67 -13.05
CA VAL A 125 24.63 -7.73 -12.13
C VAL A 125 25.96 -7.25 -12.71
N ALA A 126 26.80 -8.17 -13.20
CA ALA A 126 28.08 -7.81 -13.82
C ALA A 126 27.90 -6.86 -15.03
N ASN A 127 26.89 -7.12 -15.86
CA ASN A 127 26.60 -6.26 -17.00
C ASN A 127 26.04 -4.89 -16.59
N PHE A 128 25.09 -4.84 -15.65
CA PHE A 128 24.55 -3.59 -15.11
C PHE A 128 25.66 -2.73 -14.48
N LYS A 129 26.51 -3.35 -13.66
CA LYS A 129 27.66 -2.67 -13.04
C LYS A 129 28.58 -2.05 -14.08
N ARG A 130 28.95 -2.81 -15.12
CA ARG A 130 29.77 -2.33 -16.21
C ARG A 130 29.14 -1.12 -16.93
N GLN A 131 27.82 -1.18 -17.18
CA GLN A 131 27.08 -0.09 -17.83
C GLN A 131 27.04 1.16 -16.93
N ILE A 132 26.71 1.03 -15.63
CA ILE A 132 26.70 2.14 -14.68
C ILE A 132 28.08 2.78 -14.56
N GLN A 133 29.13 1.97 -14.48
CA GLN A 133 30.52 2.45 -14.45
C GLN A 133 30.91 3.20 -15.73
N SER A 134 30.45 2.74 -16.89
CA SER A 134 30.73 3.40 -18.17
C SER A 134 30.09 4.79 -18.30
N LEU A 135 29.03 5.07 -17.55
CA LEU A 135 28.41 6.40 -17.45
C LEU A 135 29.22 7.36 -16.56
N GLY A 136 30.19 6.84 -15.81
CA GLY A 136 31.10 7.65 -15.00
C GLY A 136 30.49 8.25 -13.74
N PHE A 137 29.41 7.67 -13.21
CA PHE A 137 28.78 8.11 -11.98
C PHE A 137 29.69 7.97 -10.76
N SER A 138 29.49 8.86 -9.79
CA SER A 138 30.34 8.95 -8.60
C SER A 138 29.86 8.07 -7.44
N TYR A 139 29.53 6.81 -7.73
CA TYR A 139 29.16 5.83 -6.70
C TYR A 139 30.38 5.37 -5.92
N ASP A 140 30.14 5.11 -4.62
CA ASP A 140 31.12 4.42 -3.76
C ASP A 140 30.98 2.90 -3.92
N TRP A 141 31.73 2.33 -4.84
CA TRP A 141 31.70 0.89 -5.13
C TRP A 141 32.24 0.01 -3.96
N THR A 142 32.86 0.60 -2.94
CA THR A 142 33.22 -0.13 -1.71
C THR A 142 31.99 -0.38 -0.82
N ARG A 143 30.88 0.29 -1.10
CA ARG A 143 29.59 0.18 -0.42
C ARG A 143 28.54 -0.49 -1.28
N GLU A 144 28.97 -1.28 -2.24
CA GLU A 144 28.07 -2.10 -3.06
C GLU A 144 27.34 -3.12 -2.21
N VAL A 145 26.03 -3.26 -2.43
CA VAL A 145 25.18 -4.23 -1.74
C VAL A 145 24.47 -5.13 -2.75
N ASP A 146 24.23 -6.37 -2.36
CA ASP A 146 23.43 -7.36 -3.10
C ASP A 146 22.42 -7.99 -2.15
N THR A 147 21.14 -7.87 -2.46
CA THR A 147 20.08 -8.39 -1.59
C THR A 147 20.10 -9.91 -1.46
N THR A 148 20.75 -10.62 -2.39
CA THR A 148 20.92 -12.09 -2.32
C THR A 148 22.18 -12.53 -1.56
N ASP A 149 23.04 -11.59 -1.14
CA ASP A 149 24.18 -11.92 -0.27
C ASP A 149 23.67 -12.33 1.13
N PRO A 150 24.04 -13.51 1.66
CA PRO A 150 23.72 -13.89 3.03
C PRO A 150 24.11 -12.87 4.11
N LYS A 151 25.20 -12.13 3.89
CA LYS A 151 25.63 -11.06 4.79
C LYS A 151 24.69 -9.85 4.77
N TYR A 152 23.94 -9.67 3.68
CA TYR A 152 22.92 -8.63 3.57
C TYR A 152 21.59 -9.14 4.13
N PHE A 153 21.03 -10.22 3.60
CA PHE A 153 19.67 -10.64 3.97
C PHE A 153 19.56 -11.17 5.40
N GLN A 154 20.65 -11.55 6.07
CA GLN A 154 20.63 -11.84 7.51
C GLN A 154 20.04 -10.68 8.34
N TRP A 155 20.25 -9.43 7.90
CA TRP A 155 19.69 -8.25 8.55
C TRP A 155 18.20 -8.11 8.29
N THR A 156 17.73 -8.43 7.10
CA THR A 156 16.28 -8.50 6.79
C THR A 156 15.60 -9.56 7.66
N GLN A 157 16.22 -10.72 7.82
CA GLN A 157 15.73 -11.78 8.71
C GLN A 157 15.73 -11.33 10.18
N TRP A 158 16.78 -10.64 10.61
CA TRP A 158 16.83 -10.10 11.97
C TRP A 158 15.75 -9.05 12.22
N ILE A 159 15.51 -8.14 11.28
CA ILE A 159 14.40 -7.17 11.36
C ILE A 159 13.06 -7.90 11.47
N PHE A 160 12.84 -8.94 10.64
CA PHE A 160 11.63 -9.74 10.72
C PHE A 160 11.44 -10.35 12.11
N LEU A 161 12.49 -10.89 12.72
CA LEU A 161 12.43 -11.45 14.08
C LEU A 161 12.13 -10.36 15.13
N GLN A 162 12.63 -9.14 14.96
CA GLN A 162 12.25 -8.02 15.83
C GLN A 162 10.76 -7.73 15.72
N LEU A 163 10.20 -7.66 14.50
CA LEU A 163 8.77 -7.45 14.27
C LEU A 163 7.93 -8.60 14.84
N TYR A 164 8.37 -9.85 14.66
CA TYR A 164 7.68 -11.02 15.21
C TYR A 164 7.64 -11.01 16.74
N ASN A 165 8.72 -10.56 17.38
CA ASN A 165 8.84 -10.48 18.85
C ASN A 165 8.36 -9.14 19.42
N SER A 166 7.58 -8.37 18.67
CA SER A 166 7.07 -7.06 19.10
C SER A 166 5.57 -6.94 18.88
N TRP A 167 4.98 -6.03 19.64
CA TRP A 167 3.61 -5.53 19.46
C TRP A 167 3.63 -4.00 19.40
N PHE A 168 2.62 -3.39 18.81
CA PHE A 168 2.47 -1.94 18.79
C PHE A 168 1.75 -1.44 20.02
N ASN A 169 2.41 -0.64 20.85
CA ASN A 169 1.79 0.01 21.99
C ASN A 169 1.18 1.35 21.54
N PRO A 170 -0.15 1.52 21.54
CA PRO A 170 -0.79 2.76 21.10
C PRO A 170 -0.54 3.94 22.05
N GLU A 171 -0.26 3.71 23.34
CA GLU A 171 0.02 4.76 24.30
C GLU A 171 1.39 5.43 24.06
N THR A 172 2.38 4.62 23.72
CA THR A 172 3.73 5.10 23.41
C THR A 172 3.95 5.36 21.93
N SER A 173 3.03 4.90 21.06
CA SER A 173 3.13 4.89 19.60
C SER A 173 4.41 4.21 19.09
N LYS A 174 4.84 3.15 19.76
CA LYS A 174 6.08 2.40 19.46
C LYS A 174 5.87 0.89 19.49
N ALA A 175 6.79 0.20 18.82
CA ALA A 175 6.94 -1.24 19.00
C ALA A 175 7.57 -1.52 20.37
N GLU A 176 7.00 -2.44 21.11
CA GLU A 176 7.51 -2.93 22.39
C GLU A 176 7.66 -4.46 22.37
N PRO A 177 8.55 -5.04 23.21
CA PRO A 177 8.71 -6.49 23.25
C PRO A 177 7.40 -7.20 23.54
N ILE A 178 7.11 -8.31 22.86
CA ILE A 178 5.81 -9.01 22.97
C ILE A 178 5.53 -9.53 24.38
N GLU A 179 6.57 -9.82 25.16
CA GLU A 179 6.45 -10.25 26.55
C GLU A 179 5.98 -9.15 27.51
N THR A 180 5.97 -7.89 27.09
CA THR A 180 5.45 -6.76 27.89
C THR A 180 3.95 -6.57 27.72
N LEU A 181 3.32 -7.31 26.82
CA LEU A 181 1.88 -7.24 26.60
C LEU A 181 1.12 -7.95 27.72
N ASP A 182 0.26 -7.20 28.41
CA ASP A 182 -0.57 -7.73 29.47
C ASP A 182 -1.68 -8.64 28.92
N TYR A 183 -2.00 -9.69 29.68
CA TYR A 183 -3.11 -10.58 29.36
C TYR A 183 -4.41 -10.07 29.98
N PRO A 184 -5.51 -10.04 29.23
CA PRO A 184 -6.84 -9.86 29.78
C PRO A 184 -7.14 -10.90 30.88
N SER A 185 -7.96 -10.52 31.87
CA SER A 185 -8.25 -11.35 33.05
C SER A 185 -9.00 -12.66 32.74
N ASP A 186 -9.63 -12.75 31.58
CA ASP A 186 -10.37 -13.90 31.06
C ASP A 186 -9.47 -14.92 30.34
N ILE A 187 -8.23 -14.57 30.06
CA ILE A 187 -7.24 -15.46 29.43
C ILE A 187 -6.55 -16.30 30.53
N SER A 188 -6.80 -17.61 30.53
CA SER A 188 -6.29 -18.51 31.57
C SER A 188 -5.45 -19.67 31.05
N THR A 189 -5.68 -20.14 29.81
CA THR A 189 -4.93 -21.27 29.23
C THR A 189 -3.74 -20.82 28.41
N GLU A 190 -2.73 -21.67 28.29
CA GLU A 190 -1.55 -21.38 27.46
C GLU A 190 -1.90 -21.21 25.97
N GLU A 191 -2.93 -21.90 25.48
CA GLU A 191 -3.42 -21.74 24.12
C GLU A 191 -4.05 -20.37 23.90
N GLN A 192 -4.89 -19.90 24.84
CA GLN A 192 -5.48 -18.57 24.83
C GLN A 192 -4.40 -17.47 24.89
N LYS A 193 -3.40 -17.62 25.76
CA LYS A 193 -2.26 -16.68 25.85
C LYS A 193 -1.51 -16.60 24.53
N ARG A 194 -1.20 -17.75 23.94
CA ARG A 194 -0.52 -17.80 22.64
C ARG A 194 -1.33 -17.11 21.54
N SER A 195 -2.62 -17.41 21.46
CA SER A 195 -3.53 -16.78 20.50
C SER A 195 -3.60 -15.27 20.71
N TRP A 196 -3.65 -14.83 21.98
CA TRP A 196 -3.63 -13.40 22.32
C TRP A 196 -2.35 -12.71 21.86
N LEU A 197 -1.17 -13.27 22.16
CA LEU A 197 0.10 -12.72 21.69
C LEU A 197 0.16 -12.68 20.15
N ASP A 198 -0.23 -13.76 19.48
CA ASP A 198 -0.18 -13.85 18.02
C ASP A 198 -1.14 -12.83 17.35
N SER A 199 -2.27 -12.50 18.00
CA SER A 199 -3.18 -11.46 17.52
C SER A 199 -2.61 -10.03 17.62
N HIS A 200 -1.54 -9.82 18.41
CA HIS A 200 -0.91 -8.50 18.59
C HIS A 200 0.46 -8.38 17.96
N ARG A 201 1.10 -9.50 17.57
CA ARG A 201 2.41 -9.46 16.90
C ARG A 201 2.41 -8.57 15.66
N LEU A 202 3.49 -7.84 15.45
CA LEU A 202 3.66 -7.01 14.25
C LEU A 202 3.91 -7.85 12.98
N ALA A 203 4.45 -9.07 13.13
CA ALA A 203 4.49 -10.07 12.05
C ALA A 203 3.69 -11.29 12.49
N TYR A 204 2.75 -11.74 11.68
CA TYR A 204 1.85 -12.85 12.00
C TYR A 204 1.49 -13.65 10.76
N VAL A 205 0.97 -14.86 10.95
CA VAL A 205 0.49 -15.72 9.87
C VAL A 205 -1.03 -15.61 9.78
N SER A 206 -1.54 -15.39 8.56
CA SER A 206 -2.97 -15.39 8.28
C SER A 206 -3.27 -16.05 6.95
N GLU A 207 -4.47 -16.56 6.79
CA GLU A 207 -5.00 -16.91 5.48
C GLU A 207 -5.54 -15.64 4.80
N ALA A 208 -4.97 -15.32 3.66
CA ALA A 208 -5.39 -14.17 2.87
C ALA A 208 -5.73 -14.60 1.44
N PRO A 209 -6.76 -14.03 0.81
CA PRO A 209 -7.02 -14.26 -0.60
C PRO A 209 -5.89 -13.68 -1.44
N VAL A 210 -5.24 -14.53 -2.23
CA VAL A 210 -4.13 -14.16 -3.10
C VAL A 210 -4.44 -14.48 -4.56
N ASN A 211 -3.82 -13.75 -5.48
CA ASN A 211 -3.90 -14.00 -6.91
C ASN A 211 -2.91 -15.12 -7.27
N TRP A 212 -3.36 -16.35 -7.32
CA TRP A 212 -2.55 -17.51 -7.66
C TRP A 212 -2.57 -17.80 -9.15
N CYS A 213 -1.40 -17.89 -9.76
CA CYS A 213 -1.25 -18.32 -11.14
C CYS A 213 -0.66 -19.76 -11.15
N PRO A 214 -1.47 -20.78 -11.48
CA PRO A 214 -1.00 -22.16 -11.50
C PRO A 214 0.16 -22.41 -12.48
N GLU A 215 0.09 -21.78 -13.67
CA GLU A 215 1.09 -21.95 -14.73
C GLU A 215 2.44 -21.33 -14.36
N LEU A 216 2.43 -20.22 -13.65
CA LEU A 216 3.66 -19.57 -13.16
C LEU A 216 4.10 -20.15 -11.81
N GLY A 217 3.22 -20.92 -11.12
CA GLY A 217 3.51 -21.52 -9.81
C GLY A 217 3.74 -20.50 -8.69
N THR A 218 3.15 -19.30 -8.79
CA THR A 218 3.40 -18.19 -7.86
C THR A 218 2.17 -17.34 -7.60
N VAL A 219 2.25 -16.54 -6.53
CA VAL A 219 1.30 -15.47 -6.20
C VAL A 219 1.72 -14.21 -6.95
N LEU A 220 0.74 -13.51 -7.52
CA LEU A 220 0.93 -12.26 -8.26
C LEU A 220 0.36 -11.08 -7.49
N ALA A 221 1.01 -9.91 -7.59
CA ALA A 221 0.47 -8.65 -7.12
C ALA A 221 -0.75 -8.23 -7.96
N ASN A 222 -1.57 -7.32 -7.45
CA ASN A 222 -2.77 -6.87 -8.19
C ASN A 222 -2.40 -6.23 -9.53
N GLU A 223 -1.28 -5.52 -9.59
CA GLU A 223 -0.75 -4.83 -10.77
C GLU A 223 -0.27 -5.80 -11.85
N GLU A 224 0.04 -7.05 -11.49
CA GLU A 224 0.50 -8.11 -12.40
C GLU A 224 -0.67 -8.94 -13.00
N VAL A 225 -1.92 -8.59 -12.64
CA VAL A 225 -3.13 -9.27 -13.11
C VAL A 225 -3.98 -8.29 -13.90
N LYS A 226 -4.27 -8.63 -15.15
CA LYS A 226 -5.13 -7.84 -16.03
C LYS A 226 -6.19 -8.73 -16.66
N ASP A 227 -7.45 -8.37 -16.52
CA ASP A 227 -8.59 -9.13 -17.05
C ASP A 227 -8.58 -10.63 -16.62
N GLY A 228 -8.15 -10.91 -15.38
CA GLY A 228 -8.04 -12.27 -14.83
C GLY A 228 -6.87 -13.08 -15.37
N LEU A 229 -5.95 -12.46 -16.10
CA LEU A 229 -4.76 -13.08 -16.69
C LEU A 229 -3.50 -12.45 -16.11
N SER A 230 -2.42 -13.24 -16.03
CA SER A 230 -1.10 -12.75 -15.66
C SER A 230 -0.51 -11.85 -16.75
N GLU A 231 0.11 -10.74 -16.37
CA GLU A 231 0.83 -9.85 -17.31
C GLU A 231 1.92 -10.61 -18.06
N VAL A 232 2.63 -11.49 -17.36
CA VAL A 232 3.65 -12.36 -17.96
C VAL A 232 3.00 -13.66 -18.39
N GLY A 233 2.97 -13.92 -19.70
CA GLY A 233 2.49 -15.16 -20.31
C GLY A 233 0.99 -15.23 -20.58
N GLY A 234 0.17 -14.33 -20.05
CA GLY A 234 -1.29 -14.31 -20.28
C GLY A 234 -2.02 -15.53 -19.71
N PHE A 235 -1.55 -16.08 -18.60
CA PHE A 235 -2.09 -17.29 -17.98
C PHE A 235 -3.26 -16.96 -17.04
N PRO A 236 -4.27 -17.85 -16.92
CA PRO A 236 -5.36 -17.65 -15.98
C PRO A 236 -4.88 -17.51 -14.53
N VAL A 237 -5.44 -16.55 -13.83
CA VAL A 237 -5.18 -16.29 -12.41
C VAL A 237 -6.45 -16.61 -11.63
N VAL A 238 -6.29 -17.28 -10.49
CA VAL A 238 -7.40 -17.62 -9.60
C VAL A 238 -7.17 -17.02 -8.21
N ARG A 239 -8.20 -16.41 -7.64
CA ARG A 239 -8.16 -16.00 -6.22
C ARG A 239 -8.42 -17.20 -5.33
N LYS A 240 -7.52 -17.45 -4.40
CA LYS A 240 -7.71 -18.48 -3.38
C LYS A 240 -7.08 -18.07 -2.05
N PRO A 241 -7.64 -18.52 -0.93
CA PRO A 241 -7.00 -18.29 0.37
C PRO A 241 -5.69 -19.09 0.41
N MET A 242 -4.64 -18.44 0.85
CA MET A 242 -3.34 -19.05 1.12
C MET A 242 -2.77 -18.52 2.43
N ARG A 243 -2.11 -19.42 3.15
CA ARG A 243 -1.40 -19.07 4.36
C ARG A 243 -0.18 -18.22 4.03
N GLN A 244 -0.16 -16.97 4.54
CA GLN A 244 0.86 -15.97 4.24
C GLN A 244 1.42 -15.36 5.53
N TRP A 245 2.67 -14.91 5.50
CA TRP A 245 3.19 -13.98 6.46
C TRP A 245 2.63 -12.58 6.19
N MET A 246 2.08 -11.97 7.23
CA MET A 246 1.53 -10.63 7.19
C MET A 246 2.32 -9.72 8.13
N LEU A 247 2.47 -8.47 7.75
CA LEU A 247 2.98 -7.40 8.61
C LEU A 247 1.84 -6.46 8.98
N ARG A 248 1.71 -6.12 10.26
CA ARG A 248 0.66 -5.23 10.79
C ARG A 248 1.00 -3.75 10.54
N ILE A 249 1.18 -3.39 9.28
CA ILE A 249 1.59 -2.04 8.87
C ILE A 249 0.55 -0.99 9.26
N THR A 250 -0.73 -1.35 9.29
CA THR A 250 -1.83 -0.45 9.65
C THR A 250 -1.78 0.03 11.09
N ALA A 251 -1.08 -0.66 12.00
CA ALA A 251 -0.86 -0.19 13.36
C ALA A 251 -0.07 1.13 13.42
N TYR A 252 0.73 1.42 12.39
CA TYR A 252 1.54 2.64 12.28
C TYR A 252 0.92 3.73 11.42
N SER A 253 -0.29 3.56 10.91
CA SER A 253 -0.89 4.46 9.94
C SER A 253 -1.02 5.88 10.45
N GLN A 254 -1.52 6.07 11.69
CA GLN A 254 -1.63 7.40 12.28
C GLN A 254 -0.26 8.04 12.48
N ARG A 255 0.71 7.28 12.99
CA ARG A 255 2.07 7.77 13.20
C ARG A 255 2.75 8.16 11.88
N LEU A 256 2.59 7.35 10.82
CA LEU A 256 3.12 7.70 9.49
C LEU A 256 2.52 9.01 8.96
N LEU A 257 1.23 9.24 9.24
CA LEU A 257 0.56 10.47 8.86
C LEU A 257 1.10 11.69 9.63
N ASP A 258 1.25 11.56 10.95
CA ASP A 258 1.74 12.62 11.83
C ASP A 258 3.22 12.95 11.53
N ASP A 259 4.05 11.94 11.30
CA ASP A 259 5.48 12.09 11.02
C ASP A 259 5.76 12.78 9.67
N LEU A 260 4.78 12.88 8.76
CA LEU A 260 4.92 13.66 7.51
C LEU A 260 5.23 15.14 7.77
N ASP A 261 4.77 15.70 8.87
CA ASP A 261 5.00 17.10 9.20
C ASP A 261 6.44 17.37 9.65
N ALA A 262 7.13 16.33 10.16
CA ALA A 262 8.51 16.42 10.64
C ALA A 262 9.57 16.28 9.53
N ILE A 263 9.19 15.86 8.32
CA ILE A 263 10.14 15.63 7.21
C ILE A 263 10.16 16.79 6.21
N GLU A 264 11.34 17.05 5.63
CA GLU A 264 11.56 18.09 4.62
C GLU A 264 11.22 17.57 3.20
N TRP A 265 9.95 17.27 2.96
CA TRP A 265 9.43 16.90 1.65
C TRP A 265 8.59 18.01 1.04
N SER A 266 8.40 17.98 -0.28
CA SER A 266 7.48 18.90 -0.95
C SER A 266 6.03 18.63 -0.51
N ASP A 267 5.21 19.68 -0.49
CA ASP A 267 3.80 19.59 -0.09
C ASP A 267 3.03 18.62 -0.98
N SER A 268 3.32 18.58 -2.28
CA SER A 268 2.70 17.64 -3.22
C SER A 268 3.00 16.18 -2.88
N LEU A 269 4.24 15.87 -2.46
CA LEU A 269 4.60 14.53 -2.05
C LEU A 269 3.95 14.13 -0.73
N LYS A 270 3.92 15.06 0.24
CA LYS A 270 3.21 14.84 1.51
C LYS A 270 1.72 14.59 1.29
N GLU A 271 1.11 15.33 0.38
CA GLU A 271 -0.30 15.15 0.04
C GLU A 271 -0.57 13.80 -0.63
N MET A 272 0.30 13.37 -1.54
CA MET A 272 0.21 12.02 -2.12
C MET A 272 0.28 10.93 -1.04
N GLN A 273 1.15 11.08 -0.03
CA GLN A 273 1.25 10.12 1.08
C GLN A 273 0.00 10.15 1.97
N ARG A 274 -0.54 11.33 2.29
CA ARG A 274 -1.80 11.47 3.06
C ARG A 274 -2.95 10.78 2.33
N ASN A 275 -3.07 11.03 1.03
CA ASN A 275 -4.12 10.43 0.21
C ASN A 275 -3.95 8.90 0.07
N TRP A 276 -2.71 8.41 0.04
CA TRP A 276 -2.43 6.98 0.01
C TRP A 276 -2.80 6.30 1.34
N ILE A 277 -2.46 6.89 2.47
CA ILE A 277 -2.83 6.39 3.80
C ILE A 277 -4.35 6.45 3.96
N GLY A 278 -5.00 7.50 3.46
CA GLY A 278 -6.45 7.59 3.31
C GLY A 278 -7.18 7.58 4.66
N ARG A 279 -6.72 8.36 5.66
CA ARG A 279 -7.45 8.51 6.92
C ARG A 279 -8.85 9.04 6.68
N SER A 280 -9.84 8.33 7.19
CA SER A 280 -11.26 8.75 7.16
C SER A 280 -11.81 8.81 8.57
N GLU A 281 -12.60 9.82 8.84
CA GLU A 281 -13.38 9.96 10.08
C GLU A 281 -14.85 9.77 9.77
N GLY A 282 -15.55 9.02 10.60
CA GLY A 282 -16.95 8.72 10.37
C GLY A 282 -17.60 8.01 11.56
N ALA A 283 -18.77 7.43 11.33
CA ALA A 283 -19.54 6.72 12.32
C ALA A 283 -19.78 5.27 11.90
N GLU A 284 -19.77 4.37 12.88
CA GLU A 284 -20.34 3.03 12.72
C GLU A 284 -21.83 3.05 13.01
N VAL A 285 -22.60 2.44 12.12
CA VAL A 285 -24.05 2.33 12.24
C VAL A 285 -24.46 0.87 12.11
N THR A 286 -25.23 0.37 13.08
CA THR A 286 -25.72 -0.99 13.10
C THR A 286 -27.13 -1.06 12.53
N PHE A 287 -27.32 -1.90 11.52
CA PHE A 287 -28.60 -2.21 10.90
C PHE A 287 -29.02 -3.64 11.27
N LYS A 288 -30.18 -3.78 11.90
CA LYS A 288 -30.72 -5.12 12.24
C LYS A 288 -31.37 -5.76 11.03
N VAL A 289 -31.02 -7.00 10.74
CA VAL A 289 -31.67 -7.76 9.67
C VAL A 289 -33.04 -8.18 10.12
N LYS A 290 -34.06 -7.93 9.29
CA LYS A 290 -35.44 -8.30 9.59
C LYS A 290 -35.59 -9.81 9.73
N ASP A 291 -36.32 -10.23 10.75
CA ASP A 291 -36.63 -11.64 11.06
C ASP A 291 -35.34 -12.48 11.33
N SER A 292 -34.29 -11.85 11.84
CA SER A 292 -33.01 -12.48 12.19
C SER A 292 -32.35 -11.76 13.38
N ASP A 293 -31.51 -12.45 14.12
CA ASP A 293 -30.62 -11.85 15.13
C ASP A 293 -29.32 -11.28 14.52
N THR A 294 -29.20 -11.33 13.20
CA THR A 294 -28.00 -10.84 12.51
C THR A 294 -28.03 -9.31 12.42
N GLU A 295 -26.87 -8.72 12.66
CA GLU A 295 -26.65 -7.28 12.54
C GLU A 295 -25.64 -7.03 11.41
N ILE A 296 -25.86 -5.96 10.64
CA ILE A 296 -24.93 -5.46 9.62
C ILE A 296 -24.36 -4.14 10.12
N ASN A 297 -23.06 -4.14 10.43
CA ASN A 297 -22.35 -2.92 10.79
C ASN A 297 -21.81 -2.24 9.55
N VAL A 298 -22.02 -0.93 9.44
CA VAL A 298 -21.58 -0.10 8.32
C VAL A 298 -20.76 1.06 8.86
N PHE A 299 -19.60 1.31 8.28
CA PHE A 299 -18.88 2.55 8.47
C PHE A 299 -19.28 3.57 7.41
N THR A 300 -19.61 4.78 7.83
CA THR A 300 -19.92 5.88 6.91
C THR A 300 -19.21 7.18 7.32
N THR A 301 -18.66 7.89 6.34
CA THR A 301 -18.13 9.25 6.54
C THR A 301 -19.25 10.31 6.49
N ARG A 302 -20.47 9.90 6.09
CA ARG A 302 -21.64 10.76 5.91
C ARG A 302 -22.84 10.26 6.73
N PRO A 303 -22.72 10.22 8.09
CA PRO A 303 -23.86 9.81 8.95
C PRO A 303 -25.08 10.73 8.81
N ASP A 304 -24.86 11.95 8.36
CA ASP A 304 -25.91 12.94 8.03
C ASP A 304 -26.86 12.46 6.95
N THR A 305 -26.44 11.56 6.06
CA THR A 305 -27.24 11.04 4.96
C THR A 305 -28.04 9.77 5.29
N LEU A 306 -28.02 9.29 6.52
CA LEU A 306 -28.71 8.05 6.96
C LEU A 306 -30.20 7.99 6.58
N PHE A 307 -30.91 9.12 6.59
CA PHE A 307 -32.30 9.20 6.19
C PHE A 307 -32.50 8.96 4.68
N GLY A 308 -31.46 9.18 3.86
CA GLY A 308 -31.44 8.96 2.42
C GLY A 308 -30.95 7.56 2.02
N ALA A 309 -30.62 6.71 2.98
CA ALA A 309 -30.27 5.32 2.69
C ALA A 309 -31.52 4.57 2.19
N THR A 310 -31.43 4.00 0.99
CA THR A 310 -32.56 3.31 0.35
C THR A 310 -32.35 1.83 0.11
N TYR A 311 -31.10 1.38 0.18
CA TYR A 311 -30.73 -0.04 0.15
C TYR A 311 -29.38 -0.23 0.85
N MET A 312 -29.01 -1.48 1.04
CA MET A 312 -27.70 -1.88 1.60
C MET A 312 -26.98 -2.80 0.63
N VAL A 313 -25.66 -2.76 0.67
CA VAL A 313 -24.83 -3.66 -0.13
C VAL A 313 -23.78 -4.33 0.76
N VAL A 314 -23.64 -5.64 0.62
CA VAL A 314 -22.65 -6.46 1.30
C VAL A 314 -21.72 -7.06 0.26
N SER A 315 -20.41 -7.06 0.57
CA SER A 315 -19.38 -7.65 -0.27
C SER A 315 -19.67 -9.14 -0.56
N PRO A 316 -19.49 -9.63 -1.79
CA PRO A 316 -19.70 -11.03 -2.13
C PRO A 316 -18.89 -12.02 -1.31
N GLU A 317 -17.75 -11.61 -0.78
CA GLU A 317 -16.86 -12.46 0.04
C GLU A 317 -17.21 -12.46 1.54
N SER A 318 -18.21 -11.69 1.95
CA SER A 318 -18.58 -11.56 3.36
C SER A 318 -19.35 -12.79 3.86
N ASP A 319 -18.92 -13.34 5.00
CA ASP A 319 -19.66 -14.43 5.69
C ASP A 319 -21.09 -14.01 6.13
N LEU A 320 -21.38 -12.70 6.11
CA LEU A 320 -22.74 -12.21 6.36
C LEU A 320 -23.73 -12.70 5.32
N ILE A 321 -23.30 -12.86 4.06
CA ILE A 321 -24.17 -13.31 2.97
C ILE A 321 -24.80 -14.66 3.32
N ASP A 322 -23.99 -15.63 3.76
CA ASP A 322 -24.47 -16.97 4.10
C ASP A 322 -25.49 -16.99 5.26
N LYS A 323 -25.43 -15.97 6.15
CA LYS A 323 -26.34 -15.83 7.29
C LYS A 323 -27.67 -15.16 6.95
N ILE A 324 -27.70 -14.35 5.88
CA ILE A 324 -28.86 -13.50 5.57
C ILE A 324 -29.57 -13.89 4.28
N VAL A 325 -28.90 -14.60 3.35
CA VAL A 325 -29.50 -14.99 2.08
C VAL A 325 -30.72 -15.88 2.29
N LYS A 326 -31.80 -15.62 1.53
CA LYS A 326 -33.00 -16.45 1.56
C LYS A 326 -32.86 -17.62 0.60
N ASP A 327 -33.47 -18.76 0.92
CA ASP A 327 -33.38 -20.01 0.12
C ASP A 327 -33.68 -19.80 -1.36
N GLU A 328 -34.68 -18.95 -1.65
CA GLU A 328 -35.10 -18.63 -3.01
C GLU A 328 -34.04 -17.85 -3.83
N ASN A 329 -33.13 -17.13 -3.16
CA ASN A 329 -32.08 -16.34 -3.78
C ASN A 329 -30.70 -17.02 -3.73
N LEU A 330 -30.57 -18.12 -2.99
CA LEU A 330 -29.30 -18.74 -2.68
C LEU A 330 -28.48 -19.11 -3.94
N LEU A 331 -29.11 -19.73 -4.92
CA LEU A 331 -28.42 -20.18 -6.13
C LEU A 331 -27.90 -19.01 -6.97
N GLU A 332 -28.67 -17.93 -7.07
CA GLU A 332 -28.28 -16.74 -7.83
C GLU A 332 -27.13 -16.00 -7.12
N VAL A 333 -27.20 -15.88 -5.80
CA VAL A 333 -26.15 -15.28 -4.97
C VAL A 333 -24.85 -16.08 -5.08
N GLN A 334 -24.88 -17.41 -4.95
CA GLN A 334 -23.70 -18.25 -5.10
C GLN A 334 -23.06 -18.16 -6.49
N ALA A 335 -23.87 -18.11 -7.54
CA ALA A 335 -23.38 -17.92 -8.91
C ALA A 335 -22.67 -16.57 -9.04
N TYR A 336 -23.24 -15.51 -8.45
CA TYR A 336 -22.66 -14.18 -8.45
C TYR A 336 -21.35 -14.10 -7.64
N GLN A 337 -21.29 -14.73 -6.47
CA GLN A 337 -20.05 -14.85 -5.67
C GLN A 337 -18.93 -15.51 -6.46
N ALA A 338 -19.25 -16.61 -7.18
CA ALA A 338 -18.30 -17.33 -8.02
C ALA A 338 -17.81 -16.50 -9.23
N GLU A 339 -18.66 -15.62 -9.78
CA GLU A 339 -18.27 -14.70 -10.85
C GLU A 339 -17.41 -13.55 -10.30
N SER A 340 -17.83 -12.93 -9.20
CA SER A 340 -17.10 -11.82 -8.55
C SER A 340 -15.73 -12.21 -8.07
N SER A 341 -15.54 -13.47 -7.62
CA SER A 341 -14.25 -13.99 -7.18
C SER A 341 -13.18 -14.05 -8.28
N LYS A 342 -13.58 -13.95 -9.56
CA LYS A 342 -12.66 -13.93 -10.70
C LYS A 342 -12.12 -12.52 -11.02
N LYS A 343 -12.76 -11.48 -10.49
CA LYS A 343 -12.41 -10.07 -10.74
C LYS A 343 -11.38 -9.58 -9.73
N SER A 344 -10.42 -8.78 -10.18
CA SER A 344 -9.49 -8.07 -9.29
C SER A 344 -10.19 -6.91 -8.56
N ASP A 345 -9.63 -6.46 -7.43
CA ASP A 345 -10.18 -5.32 -6.70
C ASP A 345 -10.16 -4.03 -7.54
N LEU A 346 -9.16 -3.88 -8.42
CA LEU A 346 -9.07 -2.76 -9.36
C LEU A 346 -10.21 -2.77 -10.37
N GLU A 347 -10.52 -3.93 -10.96
CA GLU A 347 -11.63 -4.07 -11.91
C GLU A 347 -12.99 -3.84 -11.26
N ARG A 348 -13.14 -4.18 -9.99
CA ARG A 348 -14.38 -4.03 -9.21
C ARG A 348 -14.63 -2.56 -8.83
N THR A 349 -13.57 -1.78 -8.60
CA THR A 349 -13.66 -0.36 -8.23
C THR A 349 -13.66 0.59 -9.42
N ASP A 350 -13.50 0.09 -10.64
CA ASP A 350 -13.53 0.92 -11.85
C ASP A 350 -14.92 1.56 -12.05
N LEU A 351 -14.94 2.89 -11.99
CA LEU A 351 -16.15 3.69 -12.17
C LEU A 351 -16.74 3.59 -13.59
N ALA A 352 -15.92 3.24 -14.58
CA ALA A 352 -16.35 3.14 -15.97
C ALA A 352 -17.09 1.84 -16.29
N LYS A 353 -17.06 0.85 -15.38
CA LYS A 353 -17.76 -0.43 -15.60
C LYS A 353 -19.19 -0.39 -15.13
N GLU A 354 -20.06 -1.09 -15.87
CA GLU A 354 -21.47 -1.26 -15.52
C GLU A 354 -21.62 -1.97 -14.18
N LYS A 355 -22.40 -1.39 -13.27
CA LYS A 355 -22.62 -1.97 -11.93
C LYS A 355 -23.40 -3.29 -12.04
N SER A 356 -22.98 -4.27 -11.24
CA SER A 356 -23.63 -5.58 -11.11
C SER A 356 -23.95 -5.91 -9.66
N GLY A 357 -24.94 -6.75 -9.43
CA GLY A 357 -25.31 -7.19 -8.09
C GLY A 357 -26.55 -8.07 -8.11
N VAL A 358 -26.76 -8.78 -7.00
CA VAL A 358 -27.88 -9.71 -6.79
C VAL A 358 -28.58 -9.40 -5.46
N PHE A 359 -29.90 -9.45 -5.46
CA PHE A 359 -30.69 -9.28 -4.26
C PHE A 359 -30.60 -10.54 -3.38
N THR A 360 -30.34 -10.37 -2.08
CA THR A 360 -30.19 -11.50 -1.14
C THR A 360 -31.52 -12.06 -0.63
N GLY A 361 -32.65 -11.40 -0.92
CA GLY A 361 -33.96 -11.70 -0.32
C GLY A 361 -34.13 -11.11 1.09
N ALA A 362 -33.08 -10.60 1.70
CA ALA A 362 -33.13 -10.04 3.04
C ALA A 362 -33.39 -8.53 3.04
N TYR A 363 -33.89 -8.04 4.15
CA TYR A 363 -34.09 -6.63 4.44
C TYR A 363 -33.44 -6.26 5.76
N ALA A 364 -32.89 -5.07 5.86
CA ALA A 364 -32.35 -4.51 7.10
C ALA A 364 -33.15 -3.28 7.53
N LEU A 365 -33.25 -3.06 8.84
CA LEU A 365 -33.99 -1.94 9.41
C LEU A 365 -33.07 -0.72 9.55
N ASN A 366 -33.43 0.38 8.92
CA ASN A 366 -32.74 1.65 9.10
C ASN A 366 -33.01 2.17 10.53
N PRO A 367 -31.97 2.34 11.36
CA PRO A 367 -32.13 2.66 12.79
C PRO A 367 -32.73 4.06 13.04
N VAL A 368 -32.64 4.99 12.09
CA VAL A 368 -33.10 6.38 12.29
C VAL A 368 -34.56 6.61 11.90
N ASN A 369 -35.12 5.84 10.94
CA ASN A 369 -36.48 6.06 10.44
C ASN A 369 -37.35 4.80 10.39
N GLY A 370 -36.81 3.63 10.77
CA GLY A 370 -37.52 2.36 10.82
C GLY A 370 -37.89 1.76 9.45
N ARG A 371 -37.35 2.30 8.35
CA ARG A 371 -37.59 1.78 6.98
C ARG A 371 -36.86 0.48 6.75
N LEU A 372 -37.45 -0.40 5.99
CA LEU A 372 -36.84 -1.65 5.54
C LEU A 372 -36.05 -1.37 4.25
N LEU A 373 -34.76 -1.64 4.31
CA LEU A 373 -33.81 -1.48 3.20
C LEU A 373 -33.53 -2.86 2.61
N PRO A 374 -33.70 -3.10 1.30
CA PRO A 374 -33.32 -4.35 0.67
C PRO A 374 -31.79 -4.50 0.73
N VAL A 375 -31.33 -5.72 1.05
CA VAL A 375 -29.90 -6.03 1.14
C VAL A 375 -29.46 -6.75 -0.13
N TRP A 376 -28.51 -6.14 -0.83
CA TRP A 376 -27.91 -6.66 -2.06
C TRP A 376 -26.49 -7.17 -1.80
N THR A 377 -25.99 -8.04 -2.65
CA THR A 377 -24.57 -8.29 -2.80
C THR A 377 -24.08 -7.73 -4.13
N ALA A 378 -22.97 -6.99 -4.10
CA ALA A 378 -22.42 -6.37 -5.30
C ALA A 378 -20.90 -6.24 -5.21
N ASP A 379 -20.24 -6.41 -6.33
CA ASP A 379 -18.79 -6.51 -6.44
C ASP A 379 -18.05 -5.17 -6.27
N TYR A 380 -18.73 -4.03 -6.37
CA TYR A 380 -18.12 -2.72 -6.10
C TYR A 380 -17.88 -2.45 -4.60
N VAL A 381 -18.38 -3.30 -3.70
CA VAL A 381 -18.09 -3.29 -2.27
C VAL A 381 -17.03 -4.33 -1.97
N LEU A 382 -15.91 -3.90 -1.38
CA LEU A 382 -14.77 -4.76 -1.06
C LEU A 382 -14.83 -5.22 0.39
N ALA A 383 -14.57 -6.51 0.66
CA ALA A 383 -14.53 -7.07 2.01
C ALA A 383 -13.42 -6.48 2.89
N GLY A 384 -12.32 -6.03 2.29
CA GLY A 384 -11.18 -5.43 2.98
C GLY A 384 -11.32 -3.93 3.26
N TYR A 385 -12.45 -3.30 2.89
CA TYR A 385 -12.70 -1.88 3.13
C TYR A 385 -13.86 -1.71 4.12
N GLY A 386 -13.60 -1.00 5.23
CA GLY A 386 -14.59 -0.82 6.30
C GLY A 386 -15.02 -2.16 6.90
N THR A 387 -16.32 -2.34 7.00
CA THR A 387 -16.95 -3.57 7.52
C THR A 387 -17.29 -4.59 6.42
N GLY A 388 -16.94 -4.32 5.16
CA GLY A 388 -17.38 -5.11 4.01
C GLY A 388 -18.87 -4.95 3.68
N ALA A 389 -19.52 -3.95 4.26
CA ALA A 389 -20.91 -3.58 3.98
C ALA A 389 -21.06 -2.06 3.90
N ILE A 390 -21.97 -1.58 3.08
CA ILE A 390 -22.30 -0.15 2.98
C ILE A 390 -23.81 0.07 3.10
N MET A 391 -24.19 1.22 3.63
CA MET A 391 -25.48 1.81 3.37
C MET A 391 -25.40 2.60 2.08
N ALA A 392 -26.32 2.40 1.15
CA ALA A 392 -26.31 3.09 -0.12
C ALA A 392 -27.21 4.32 -0.10
N VAL A 393 -26.65 5.46 -0.51
CA VAL A 393 -27.34 6.75 -0.56
C VAL A 393 -27.29 7.30 -1.98
N PRO A 394 -28.13 6.79 -2.89
CA PRO A 394 -28.04 7.06 -4.32
C PRO A 394 -28.18 8.53 -4.71
N ALA A 395 -28.82 9.35 -3.87
CA ALA A 395 -28.92 10.77 -4.16
C ALA A 395 -27.58 11.52 -3.94
N HIS A 396 -26.62 10.94 -3.21
CA HIS A 396 -25.39 11.61 -2.76
C HIS A 396 -24.10 10.81 -2.97
N ASP A 397 -24.16 9.67 -3.66
CA ASP A 397 -23.01 8.89 -4.14
C ASP A 397 -23.29 8.41 -5.58
N LEU A 398 -22.39 8.72 -6.51
CA LEU A 398 -22.60 8.40 -7.93
C LEU A 398 -22.61 6.88 -8.20
N ARG A 399 -21.83 6.09 -7.44
CA ARG A 399 -21.81 4.63 -7.59
C ARG A 399 -23.14 4.02 -7.17
N ASP A 400 -23.67 4.54 -6.07
CA ASP A 400 -24.97 4.12 -5.55
C ASP A 400 -26.11 4.58 -6.49
N LEU A 401 -25.97 5.77 -7.09
CA LEU A 401 -26.94 6.29 -8.07
C LEU A 401 -27.03 5.38 -9.30
N GLU A 402 -25.89 5.06 -9.92
CA GLU A 402 -25.82 4.17 -11.09
C GLU A 402 -26.41 2.79 -10.80
N PHE A 403 -26.14 2.25 -9.61
CA PHE A 403 -26.72 0.98 -9.17
C PHE A 403 -28.24 1.09 -8.96
N ALA A 404 -28.70 2.14 -8.28
CA ALA A 404 -30.11 2.36 -8.02
C ALA A 404 -30.93 2.55 -9.32
N GLU A 405 -30.41 3.28 -10.29
CA GLU A 405 -31.02 3.47 -11.60
C GLU A 405 -31.15 2.14 -12.35
N LYS A 406 -30.06 1.34 -12.38
CA LYS A 406 -30.08 0.04 -13.05
C LYS A 406 -31.10 -0.92 -12.45
N PHE A 407 -31.15 -1.00 -11.13
CA PHE A 407 -32.04 -1.93 -10.42
C PHE A 407 -33.41 -1.30 -10.03
N LYS A 408 -33.66 -0.06 -10.46
CA LYS A 408 -34.90 0.70 -10.20
C LYS A 408 -35.20 0.80 -8.70
N LEU A 409 -34.18 1.07 -7.90
CA LEU A 409 -34.29 1.26 -6.47
C LEU A 409 -34.70 2.72 -6.14
N PRO A 410 -35.33 2.98 -4.99
CA PRO A 410 -35.68 4.33 -4.59
C PRO A 410 -34.47 5.26 -4.45
N ILE A 411 -34.67 6.54 -4.78
CA ILE A 411 -33.67 7.59 -4.64
C ILE A 411 -34.26 8.70 -3.80
N GLU A 412 -33.66 9.04 -2.67
CA GLU A 412 -34.14 10.08 -1.76
C GLU A 412 -33.06 11.13 -1.51
N VAL A 413 -33.37 12.38 -1.88
CA VAL A 413 -32.50 13.53 -1.65
C VAL A 413 -32.64 13.98 -0.20
N VAL A 414 -31.54 13.97 0.56
CA VAL A 414 -31.50 14.38 1.98
C VAL A 414 -30.50 15.50 2.25
N VAL A 415 -29.72 15.89 1.23
CA VAL A 415 -28.85 17.07 1.28
C VAL A 415 -29.21 17.99 0.11
N GLN A 416 -29.59 19.21 0.42
CA GLN A 416 -29.83 20.24 -0.58
C GLN A 416 -28.52 20.93 -0.94
N ALA A 417 -28.17 20.88 -2.23
CA ALA A 417 -27.02 21.56 -2.75
C ALA A 417 -27.14 23.10 -2.64
N PRO A 418 -26.03 23.85 -2.66
CA PRO A 418 -26.05 25.31 -2.74
C PRO A 418 -26.86 25.84 -3.93
N LYS A 419 -27.33 27.08 -3.82
CA LYS A 419 -28.16 27.70 -4.86
C LYS A 419 -27.43 27.73 -6.21
N GLY A 420 -28.01 27.06 -7.21
CA GLY A 420 -27.49 26.97 -8.56
C GLY A 420 -26.86 25.62 -8.91
N GLU A 421 -26.80 24.69 -7.97
CA GLU A 421 -26.36 23.32 -8.19
C GLU A 421 -27.55 22.33 -8.04
N GLU A 422 -27.45 21.20 -8.71
CA GLU A 422 -28.43 20.12 -8.62
C GLU A 422 -28.14 19.25 -7.38
N SER A 423 -29.18 18.96 -6.59
CA SER A 423 -29.02 18.18 -5.36
C SER A 423 -28.87 16.67 -5.61
N LEU A 424 -29.33 16.15 -6.73
CA LEU A 424 -29.15 14.76 -7.13
C LEU A 424 -27.68 14.56 -7.62
N GLY A 425 -27.00 13.60 -7.05
CA GLY A 425 -25.57 13.35 -7.31
C GLY A 425 -24.62 14.31 -6.56
N PHE A 426 -25.16 15.23 -5.76
CA PHE A 426 -24.35 16.15 -4.97
C PHE A 426 -23.75 15.46 -3.73
N SER A 427 -22.43 15.42 -3.65
CA SER A 427 -21.66 14.78 -2.56
C SER A 427 -21.01 15.79 -1.60
N GLY A 428 -21.15 17.11 -1.87
CA GLY A 428 -20.56 18.17 -1.09
C GLY A 428 -21.33 18.52 0.19
N GLU A 429 -20.94 19.64 0.82
CA GLU A 429 -21.60 20.20 1.99
C GLU A 429 -22.88 20.95 1.57
N GLY A 430 -23.98 20.74 2.30
CA GLY A 430 -25.27 21.34 1.99
C GLY A 430 -26.19 21.37 3.19
N PHE A 431 -27.47 21.69 2.96
CA PHE A 431 -28.48 21.72 4.03
C PHE A 431 -29.20 20.37 4.10
N ALA A 432 -29.36 19.83 5.32
CA ALA A 432 -30.17 18.64 5.52
C ALA A 432 -31.64 18.93 5.21
N ILE A 433 -32.27 18.10 4.35
CA ILE A 433 -33.68 18.11 4.01
C ILE A 433 -34.21 16.68 4.10
N ASN A 434 -35.54 16.53 4.24
CA ASN A 434 -36.18 15.22 4.36
C ASN A 434 -35.54 14.33 5.46
N SER A 435 -35.08 14.98 6.52
CA SER A 435 -34.37 14.36 7.62
C SER A 435 -34.86 14.97 8.93
N ASP A 436 -35.15 14.13 9.93
CA ASP A 436 -35.49 14.59 11.29
C ASP A 436 -34.24 14.96 12.11
N LEU A 437 -33.05 14.84 11.54
CA LEU A 437 -31.85 15.47 12.10
C LEU A 437 -32.08 16.99 12.08
N SER A 438 -32.10 17.62 13.25
CA SER A 438 -32.35 19.05 13.35
C SER A 438 -31.39 19.83 12.47
N LEU A 439 -31.88 20.96 11.89
CA LEU A 439 -31.24 21.87 10.95
C LEU A 439 -29.88 22.47 11.42
N ILE A 440 -29.02 21.70 12.00
CA ILE A 440 -27.67 22.12 12.35
C ILE A 440 -26.85 22.01 11.08
N HIS A 441 -26.22 23.09 10.69
CA HIS A 441 -25.23 23.13 9.63
C HIS A 441 -24.25 21.96 9.80
N ILE A 442 -24.08 21.17 8.74
CA ILE A 442 -23.11 20.06 8.65
C ILE A 442 -21.66 20.64 8.51
N SER A 443 -21.43 21.83 9.04
CA SER A 443 -20.14 22.53 8.94
C SER A 443 -19.31 22.54 10.22
N GLU A 444 -19.78 21.92 11.31
CA GLU A 444 -18.95 21.72 12.50
C GLU A 444 -19.02 20.26 12.96
N PRO A 445 -17.85 19.66 13.34
CA PRO A 445 -17.86 18.39 14.04
C PRO A 445 -18.45 18.62 15.42
N THR A 446 -19.78 18.52 15.54
CA THR A 446 -20.42 18.43 16.85
C THR A 446 -19.87 17.21 17.56
N ARG A 447 -19.22 17.42 18.71
CA ARG A 447 -18.86 16.34 19.62
C ARG A 447 -20.11 15.49 19.87
N PRO A 448 -20.17 14.22 19.45
CA PRO A 448 -21.31 13.39 19.72
C PRO A 448 -21.16 12.88 21.16
N GLU A 449 -21.96 13.42 22.06
CA GLU A 449 -22.34 12.62 23.22
C GLU A 449 -23.21 11.48 22.73
N ARG A 450 -22.64 10.27 22.57
CA ARG A 450 -23.23 8.97 22.22
C ARG A 450 -23.25 8.51 20.74
N ILE A 451 -22.23 8.84 19.95
CA ILE A 451 -21.84 7.92 18.87
C ILE A 451 -20.39 7.56 19.15
N SER A 452 -20.18 6.41 19.76
CA SER A 452 -18.86 5.92 20.10
C SER A 452 -18.14 5.46 18.83
N TYR A 453 -16.90 5.92 18.70
CA TYR A 453 -15.81 5.43 17.88
C TYR A 453 -15.70 5.97 16.46
N ALA A 454 -14.68 6.81 16.30
CA ALA A 454 -14.03 6.99 15.01
C ALA A 454 -13.33 5.68 14.62
N VAL A 455 -13.80 5.01 13.59
CA VAL A 455 -13.12 3.86 13.00
C VAL A 455 -12.24 4.37 11.87
N PHE A 456 -10.95 4.08 11.94
CA PHE A 456 -10.02 4.41 10.89
C PHE A 456 -10.14 3.36 9.78
N CYS A 457 -10.65 3.74 8.61
CA CYS A 457 -10.53 2.92 7.42
C CYS A 457 -9.29 3.36 6.64
N LEU A 458 -8.43 2.40 6.33
CA LEU A 458 -7.28 2.57 5.44
C LEU A 458 -7.63 1.95 4.09
N LYS A 459 -7.28 2.67 3.03
CA LYS A 459 -7.37 2.12 1.67
C LYS A 459 -6.33 1.04 1.46
#